data_035b472671d45beb83738178d518932e
#
_entry.id   035b472671d45beb83738178d518932e
#
_cell.length_a   1.000
_cell.length_b   1.000
_cell.length_c   1.000
_cell.angle_alpha   90.00
_cell.angle_beta   90.00
_cell.angle_gamma   90.00
#
_symmetry.space_group_name_H-M   'P 1'
#
loop_
_entity.id
_entity.type
_entity.pdbx_description
1 polymer ?
#
loop_
_entity_poly.entity_id
_entity_poly.type
_entity_poly.pdbx_seq_one_letter_code
_entity_poly.pdbx_strand_id
1 'polypeptide(L)'
;FCNIQVNRIFVYNFGVEMTEEEKELLKTFEARLRHLIYLHDEQRRENARLKELLNACRADCAASQAAYRALEKRYTDLKTATTISLNGSDVKETKLRLSKLVREVDKCIALLNE
;
A
#
# COMPACT_ATOMS: atom_id res chain seq x y z
N PHE A 1 1.19 -11.49 -34.31
CA PHE A 1 0.75 -11.81 -35.69
C PHE A 1 1.53 -11.01 -36.75
N CYS A 2 1.79 -9.73 -36.57
CA CYS A 2 2.60 -8.93 -37.50
C CYS A 2 4.06 -9.40 -37.64
N ASN A 3 4.69 -9.89 -36.61
CA ASN A 3 6.08 -10.34 -36.63
C ASN A 3 6.31 -11.63 -37.42
N ILE A 4 5.31 -12.50 -37.50
CA ILE A 4 5.42 -13.76 -38.26
C ILE A 4 5.34 -13.51 -39.77
N GLN A 5 4.55 -12.54 -40.19
CA GLN A 5 4.45 -12.15 -41.60
C GLN A 5 5.69 -11.39 -42.10
N VAL A 6 6.24 -10.51 -41.26
CA VAL A 6 7.48 -9.77 -41.61
C VAL A 6 8.64 -10.74 -41.78
N ASN A 7 8.75 -11.76 -40.95
CA ASN A 7 9.82 -12.76 -41.08
C ASN A 7 9.65 -13.64 -42.31
N ARG A 8 8.42 -13.97 -42.70
CA ARG A 8 8.12 -14.70 -43.94
C ARG A 8 8.45 -13.87 -45.20
N ILE A 9 8.14 -12.57 -45.19
CA ILE A 9 8.44 -11.64 -46.29
C ILE A 9 9.95 -11.39 -46.38
N PHE A 10 10.66 -11.29 -45.25
CA PHE A 10 12.11 -11.09 -45.21
C PHE A 10 12.87 -12.29 -45.80
N VAL A 11 12.47 -13.52 -45.46
CA VAL A 11 13.05 -14.76 -46.00
C VAL A 11 12.75 -14.89 -47.51
N TYR A 12 11.56 -14.45 -47.93
CA TYR A 12 11.17 -14.54 -49.36
C TYR A 12 11.87 -13.50 -50.23
N ASN A 13 12.16 -12.29 -49.73
CA ASN A 13 12.80 -11.23 -50.49
C ASN A 13 14.32 -11.34 -50.57
N PHE A 14 14.98 -12.08 -49.69
CA PHE A 14 16.44 -12.20 -49.66
C PHE A 14 17.00 -13.35 -50.50
N GLY A 15 16.15 -14.24 -51.09
CA GLY A 15 16.58 -15.32 -51.97
C GLY A 15 17.60 -16.30 -51.37
N VAL A 16 17.62 -16.39 -50.06
CA VAL A 16 18.52 -17.28 -49.32
C VAL A 16 17.92 -18.68 -49.31
N GLU A 17 18.48 -19.58 -50.04
CA GLU A 17 18.19 -21.02 -49.91
C GLU A 17 18.76 -21.50 -48.59
N MET A 18 17.87 -21.63 -47.59
CA MET A 18 18.22 -22.19 -46.28
C MET A 18 18.28 -23.71 -46.37
N THR A 19 19.29 -24.30 -45.74
CA THR A 19 19.37 -25.75 -45.58
C THR A 19 18.26 -26.24 -44.66
N GLU A 20 17.91 -27.53 -44.73
CA GLU A 20 16.88 -28.11 -43.83
C GLU A 20 17.26 -27.99 -42.33
N GLU A 21 18.56 -28.09 -42.02
CA GLU A 21 19.09 -27.89 -40.68
C GLU A 21 18.88 -26.45 -40.17
N GLU A 22 19.08 -25.46 -41.01
CA GLU A 22 18.86 -24.06 -40.71
C GLU A 22 17.37 -23.76 -40.47
N LYS A 23 16.49 -24.38 -41.26
CA LYS A 23 15.03 -24.28 -41.10
C LYS A 23 14.57 -24.88 -39.77
N GLU A 24 15.07 -26.04 -39.36
CA GLU A 24 14.77 -26.67 -38.07
C GLU A 24 15.29 -25.84 -36.90
N LEU A 25 16.49 -25.28 -37.03
CA LEU A 25 17.04 -24.37 -36.00
C LEU A 25 16.16 -23.12 -35.84
N LEU A 26 15.71 -22.55 -36.95
CA LEU A 26 14.82 -21.38 -36.96
C LEU A 26 13.48 -21.69 -36.30
N LYS A 27 12.87 -22.83 -36.60
CA LYS A 27 11.63 -23.29 -35.95
C LYS A 27 11.80 -23.46 -34.45
N THR A 28 12.91 -24.04 -34.01
CA THR A 28 13.23 -24.20 -32.59
C THR A 28 13.40 -22.85 -31.91
N PHE A 29 14.07 -21.92 -32.57
CA PHE A 29 14.24 -20.57 -32.09
C PHE A 29 12.90 -19.81 -31.96
N GLU A 30 12.04 -19.89 -32.97
CA GLU A 30 10.69 -19.32 -32.91
C GLU A 30 9.86 -19.89 -31.76
N ALA A 31 9.90 -21.20 -31.55
CA ALA A 31 9.19 -21.86 -30.47
C ALA A 31 9.67 -21.38 -29.11
N ARG A 32 10.98 -21.24 -28.92
CA ARG A 32 11.58 -20.73 -27.69
C ARG A 32 11.23 -19.27 -27.45
N LEU A 33 11.25 -18.47 -28.51
CA LEU A 33 10.89 -17.05 -28.45
C LEU A 33 9.42 -16.87 -28.05
N ARG A 34 8.51 -17.62 -28.66
CA ARG A 34 7.07 -17.62 -28.26
C ARG A 34 6.88 -18.03 -26.82
N HIS A 35 7.59 -19.03 -26.38
CA HIS A 35 7.54 -19.47 -24.97
C HIS A 35 8.05 -18.40 -24.02
N LEU A 36 9.14 -17.73 -24.37
CA LEU A 36 9.69 -16.61 -23.60
C LEU A 36 8.70 -15.43 -23.50
N ILE A 37 8.07 -15.07 -24.62
CA ILE A 37 7.04 -14.02 -24.65
C ILE A 37 5.87 -14.39 -23.74
N TYR A 38 5.41 -15.63 -23.80
CA TYR A 38 4.34 -16.11 -22.95
C TYR A 38 4.70 -16.01 -21.45
N LEU A 39 5.88 -16.49 -21.07
CA LEU A 39 6.37 -16.39 -19.69
C LEU A 39 6.52 -14.94 -19.23
N HIS A 40 7.01 -14.08 -20.10
CA HIS A 40 7.13 -12.67 -19.79
C HIS A 40 5.76 -12.00 -19.54
N ASP A 41 4.78 -12.31 -20.37
CA ASP A 41 3.43 -11.78 -20.22
C ASP A 41 2.76 -12.31 -18.95
N GLU A 42 2.95 -13.58 -18.62
CA GLU A 42 2.48 -14.16 -17.36
C GLU A 42 3.14 -13.49 -16.15
N GLN A 43 4.44 -13.27 -16.21
CA GLN A 43 5.18 -12.55 -15.18
C GLN A 43 4.69 -11.10 -15.01
N ARG A 44 4.39 -10.42 -16.10
CA ARG A 44 3.81 -9.07 -16.05
C ARG A 44 2.44 -9.04 -15.39
N ARG A 45 1.57 -10.00 -15.71
CA ARG A 45 0.24 -10.12 -15.08
C ARG A 45 0.36 -10.37 -13.59
N GLU A 46 1.23 -11.31 -13.20
CA GLU A 46 1.46 -11.61 -11.78
C GLU A 46 2.07 -10.42 -11.05
N ASN A 47 2.98 -9.69 -11.67
CA ASN A 47 3.57 -8.48 -11.08
C ASN A 47 2.51 -7.40 -10.86
N ALA A 48 1.60 -7.21 -11.82
CA ALA A 48 0.48 -6.28 -11.69
C ALA A 48 -0.46 -6.69 -10.55
N ARG A 49 -0.81 -7.98 -10.48
CA ARG A 49 -1.64 -8.55 -9.41
C ARG A 49 -1.01 -8.36 -8.03
N LEU A 50 0.29 -8.64 -7.90
CA LEU A 50 1.01 -8.48 -6.64
C LEU A 50 1.10 -7.02 -6.20
N LYS A 51 1.28 -6.08 -7.14
CA LYS A 51 1.25 -4.65 -6.85
C LYS A 51 -0.11 -4.19 -6.33
N GLU A 52 -1.17 -4.67 -6.92
CA GLU A 52 -2.54 -4.37 -6.49
C GLU A 52 -2.81 -4.89 -5.07
N LEU A 53 -2.45 -6.15 -4.80
CA LEU A 53 -2.55 -6.74 -3.47
C LEU A 53 -1.72 -5.98 -2.43
N LEU A 54 -0.51 -5.57 -2.80
CA LEU A 54 0.36 -4.80 -1.91
C LEU A 54 -0.26 -3.44 -1.56
N ASN A 55 -0.85 -2.76 -2.54
CA ASN A 55 -1.52 -1.49 -2.32
C ASN A 55 -2.76 -1.64 -1.43
N ALA A 56 -3.57 -2.67 -1.65
CA ALA A 56 -4.71 -3.00 -0.79
C ALA A 56 -4.26 -3.30 0.65
N CYS A 57 -3.25 -4.12 0.82
CA CYS A 57 -2.70 -4.45 2.15
C CYS A 57 -2.14 -3.22 2.87
N ARG A 58 -1.49 -2.31 2.17
CA ARG A 58 -1.01 -1.04 2.73
C ARG A 58 -2.16 -0.14 3.18
N ALA A 59 -3.23 -0.07 2.39
CA ALA A 59 -4.42 0.69 2.74
C ALA A 59 -5.11 0.14 3.99
N ASP A 60 -5.26 -1.18 4.08
CA ASP A 60 -5.83 -1.86 5.24
C ASP A 60 -4.97 -1.67 6.50
N CYS A 61 -3.66 -1.75 6.35
CA CYS A 61 -2.72 -1.49 7.44
C CYS A 61 -2.84 -0.05 7.95
N ALA A 62 -2.91 0.94 7.05
CA ALA A 62 -3.08 2.34 7.43
C ALA A 62 -4.43 2.58 8.14
N ALA A 63 -5.50 1.98 7.65
CA ALA A 63 -6.83 2.06 8.28
C ALA A 63 -6.83 1.43 9.68
N SER A 64 -6.21 0.27 9.83
CA SER A 64 -6.07 -0.42 11.12
C SER A 64 -5.26 0.40 12.13
N GLN A 65 -4.15 1.01 11.70
CA GLN A 65 -3.34 1.90 12.55
C GLN A 65 -4.13 3.13 12.99
N ALA A 66 -4.91 3.74 12.09
CA ALA A 66 -5.76 4.87 12.43
C ALA A 66 -6.84 4.49 13.46
N ALA A 67 -7.49 3.35 13.28
CA ALA A 67 -8.46 2.82 14.22
C ALA A 67 -7.83 2.52 15.59
N TYR A 68 -6.64 1.94 15.61
CA TYR A 68 -5.90 1.68 16.82
C TYR A 68 -5.59 2.96 17.61
N ARG A 69 -5.08 3.99 16.94
CA ARG A 69 -4.80 5.29 17.57
C ARG A 69 -6.07 5.97 18.12
N ALA A 70 -7.18 5.87 17.39
CA ALA A 70 -8.46 6.39 17.84
C ALA A 70 -8.97 5.65 19.10
N LEU A 71 -8.82 4.33 19.13
CA LEU A 71 -9.19 3.51 20.28
C LEU A 71 -8.29 3.78 21.49
N GLU A 72 -6.99 3.91 21.28
CA GLU A 72 -6.01 4.25 22.32
C GLU A 72 -6.36 5.59 22.98
N LYS A 73 -6.70 6.59 22.16
CA LYS A 73 -7.16 7.89 22.67
C LYS A 73 -8.42 7.75 23.50
N ARG A 74 -9.44 7.04 23.02
CA ARG A 74 -10.67 6.79 23.79
C ARG A 74 -10.40 6.06 25.09
N TYR A 75 -9.49 5.08 25.07
CA TYR A 75 -9.10 4.34 26.25
C TYR A 75 -8.41 5.25 27.29
N THR A 76 -7.49 6.09 26.88
CA THR A 76 -6.82 7.04 27.77
C THR A 76 -7.79 8.07 28.33
N ASP A 77 -8.72 8.59 27.53
CA ASP A 77 -9.76 9.51 27.96
C ASP A 77 -10.68 8.85 29.02
N LEU A 78 -11.11 7.62 28.74
CA LEU A 78 -11.95 6.85 29.68
C LEU A 78 -11.21 6.54 30.99
N LYS A 79 -9.95 6.14 30.88
CA LYS A 79 -9.10 5.86 32.07
C LYS A 79 -8.93 7.12 32.90
N THR A 80 -8.70 8.26 32.32
CA THR A 80 -8.58 9.56 32.98
C THR A 80 -9.90 9.93 33.65
N ALA A 81 -11.03 9.82 32.94
CA ALA A 81 -12.36 10.09 33.51
C ALA A 81 -12.69 9.16 34.67
N THR A 82 -12.38 7.87 34.56
CA THR A 82 -12.60 6.88 35.65
C THR A 82 -11.71 7.18 36.85
N THR A 83 -10.43 7.53 36.62
CA THR A 83 -9.51 7.89 37.73
C THR A 83 -9.99 9.15 38.47
N ILE A 84 -10.48 10.15 37.73
CA ILE A 84 -11.07 11.36 38.34
C ILE A 84 -12.32 11.00 39.12
N SER A 85 -13.17 10.12 38.59
CA SER A 85 -14.40 9.67 39.28
C SER A 85 -14.13 8.84 40.52
N LEU A 86 -13.14 7.95 40.51
CA LEU A 86 -12.80 7.07 41.64
C LEU A 86 -12.03 7.81 42.76
N ASN A 87 -11.20 8.78 42.41
CA ASN A 87 -10.45 9.58 43.39
C ASN A 87 -11.31 10.68 44.04
N GLY A 88 -12.47 10.95 43.48
CA GLY A 88 -13.41 11.93 44.04
C GLY A 88 -14.49 11.28 44.86
N SER A 89 -14.19 10.91 46.10
CA SER A 89 -15.24 10.61 47.08
C SER A 89 -16.11 11.84 47.38
N ASP A 90 -15.70 13.01 46.91
CA ASP A 90 -16.46 14.25 46.95
C ASP A 90 -16.45 14.93 45.59
N VAL A 91 -17.58 14.91 44.93
CA VAL A 91 -17.80 15.60 43.62
C VAL A 91 -17.47 17.08 43.70
N LYS A 92 -17.66 17.68 44.89
CA LYS A 92 -17.33 19.10 45.15
C LYS A 92 -15.82 19.35 45.06
N GLU A 93 -15.02 18.48 45.68
CA GLU A 93 -13.57 18.62 45.66
C GLU A 93 -13.00 18.48 44.26
N THR A 94 -13.48 17.50 43.47
CA THR A 94 -13.11 17.31 42.07
C THR A 94 -13.47 18.54 41.21
N LYS A 95 -14.67 19.09 41.44
CA LYS A 95 -15.13 20.31 40.75
C LYS A 95 -14.26 21.51 41.11
N LEU A 96 -13.86 21.67 42.34
CA LEU A 96 -12.96 22.72 42.77
C LEU A 96 -11.58 22.60 42.16
N ARG A 97 -11.03 21.39 42.10
CA ARG A 97 -9.73 21.11 41.45
C ARG A 97 -9.75 21.42 39.96
N LEU A 98 -10.80 21.00 39.24
CA LEU A 98 -11.00 21.30 37.86
C LEU A 98 -11.15 22.81 37.60
N SER A 99 -11.93 23.51 38.42
CA SER A 99 -12.08 24.98 38.32
C SER A 99 -10.75 25.71 38.56
N LYS A 100 -9.93 25.22 39.46
CA LYS A 100 -8.58 25.77 39.70
C LYS A 100 -7.67 25.54 38.52
N LEU A 101 -7.66 24.35 37.94
CA LEU A 101 -6.87 24.04 36.75
C LEU A 101 -7.27 24.89 35.53
N VAL A 102 -8.56 25.08 35.29
CA VAL A 102 -9.08 25.96 34.24
C VAL A 102 -8.59 27.39 34.43
N ARG A 103 -8.65 27.92 35.64
CA ARG A 103 -8.14 29.28 35.97
C ARG A 103 -6.63 29.41 35.74
N GLU A 104 -5.87 28.37 36.08
CA GLU A 104 -4.42 28.35 35.85
C GLU A 104 -4.08 28.31 34.35
N VAL A 105 -4.83 27.55 33.56
CA VAL A 105 -4.73 27.52 32.11
C VAL A 105 -5.09 28.88 31.50
N ASP A 106 -6.17 29.51 31.94
CA ASP A 106 -6.58 30.84 31.51
C ASP A 106 -5.51 31.91 31.80
N LYS A 107 -4.87 31.83 32.97
CA LYS A 107 -3.72 32.68 33.29
C LYS A 107 -2.53 32.47 32.37
N CYS A 108 -2.21 31.22 32.05
CA CYS A 108 -1.13 30.89 31.12
C CYS A 108 -1.42 31.42 29.71
N ILE A 109 -2.68 31.31 29.27
CA ILE A 109 -3.12 31.89 27.98
C ILE A 109 -3.01 33.41 27.97
N ALA A 110 -3.44 34.06 29.04
CA ALA A 110 -3.32 35.52 29.19
C ALA A 110 -1.86 36.00 29.13
N LEU A 111 -0.94 35.25 29.79
CA LEU A 111 0.50 35.54 29.74
C LEU A 111 1.12 35.36 28.34
N LEU A 112 0.61 34.44 27.55
CA LEU A 112 1.06 34.20 26.18
C LEU A 112 0.56 35.29 25.20
N ASN A 113 -0.53 35.97 25.54
CA ASN A 113 -1.13 37.00 24.69
C ASN A 113 -0.63 38.43 25.01
N GLU A 114 0.22 38.57 25.97
CA GLU A 114 0.97 39.79 26.20
C GLU A 114 2.19 39.82 25.25
#